data_b914f62d407572188c8701c00dea2c85
#
_entry.id   b914f62d407572188c8701c00dea2c85
#
_cell.length_a   1.000
_cell.length_b   1.000
_cell.length_c   1.000
_cell.angle_alpha   90.00
_cell.angle_beta   90.00
_cell.angle_gamma   90.00
#
_symmetry.space_group_name_H-M   'P 1'
#
loop_
_entity.id
_entity.type
_entity.pdbx_description
1 polymer ?
#
loop_
_entity_poly.entity_id
_entity_poly.type
_entity_poly.pdbx_seq_one_letter_code
_entity_poly.pdbx_strand_id
1 'polypeptide(L)'
;MTAWCYRPVSLWPIAACHYIIMKKSIFGILIMMESLLLVLSAAVSAFYREGQWQIYLMTAAAAFVIGLGCKVAGEREKEKRLTRADSFLVVTLSWVVFSVIGAIPYMFIAGMDVHAAFFEAMSGFTTTGATCISDVDAMPKGLLFWRSLTHWIGGLGIVVFSFALIPSYDMRSSNVFSAEVTGLGVDKLRPKIGDTARRLLLIYLFLTAVCALCFWLGPMDTYDSVCHAMSTIATGGFSTHTASIGYFHSAYIEYVCCFFMFLSSVNFSLFYYASVGRPGTLWRNEETKTFFGIAGASVLLFIVLFMFATSDSCPSELLPQGLEETFRSSLFHVSSIMSSTGFAAQKFDYVSWGSAFWGPTLTIMAIGACAGSTAGGIKVLRILISMKTLFNELVLQLHPRAVLSVRVNGHAVSEEKVRRTLTFVFVYLLLVALGAACHGLMGADVDTCVGASICTLSNVGPGTGTVGPACNFASILPAGKWLMSFYMLVGRLEIFTVLFLFMPHYWKERR
;
A
#
# COMPACT_ATOMS: atom_id res chain seq x y z
N MET A 1 -35.19 -25.93 2.53
CA MET A 1 -35.05 -25.49 1.12
C MET A 1 -35.68 -24.12 0.98
N THR A 2 -34.89 -23.05 1.17
CA THR A 2 -35.36 -21.66 1.02
C THR A 2 -34.80 -21.12 -0.29
N ALA A 3 -35.69 -20.74 -1.16
CA ALA A 3 -35.43 -20.26 -2.51
C ALA A 3 -34.53 -19.05 -2.51
N TRP A 4 -33.39 -19.15 -3.19
CA TRP A 4 -32.49 -18.07 -3.51
C TRP A 4 -33.13 -17.15 -4.54
N CYS A 5 -33.79 -16.08 -4.08
CA CYS A 5 -34.28 -15.04 -4.97
C CYS A 5 -33.13 -14.20 -5.49
N TYR A 6 -32.66 -14.49 -6.69
CA TYR A 6 -31.72 -13.63 -7.46
C TYR A 6 -32.42 -12.29 -7.74
N ARG A 7 -31.91 -11.20 -7.17
CA ARG A 7 -32.18 -9.84 -7.67
C ARG A 7 -30.90 -9.34 -8.40
N PRO A 8 -31.06 -8.69 -9.56
CA PRO A 8 -29.95 -8.37 -10.43
C PRO A 8 -28.98 -7.35 -9.81
N VAL A 9 -27.71 -7.47 -10.20
CA VAL A 9 -26.55 -6.64 -9.83
C VAL A 9 -26.74 -5.14 -10.17
N SER A 10 -27.78 -4.79 -10.92
CA SER A 10 -28.09 -3.42 -11.38
C SER A 10 -28.49 -2.40 -10.29
N LEU A 11 -28.73 -2.84 -9.04
CA LEU A 11 -29.09 -1.93 -7.93
C LEU A 11 -27.90 -1.40 -7.13
N TRP A 12 -26.71 -1.82 -7.47
CA TRP A 12 -25.46 -1.49 -6.77
C TRP A 12 -25.09 0.00 -6.77
N PRO A 13 -25.12 0.71 -7.93
CA PRO A 13 -24.79 2.14 -7.98
C PRO A 13 -25.80 3.00 -7.19
N ILE A 14 -27.07 2.63 -7.22
CA ILE A 14 -28.15 3.39 -6.57
C ILE A 14 -28.08 3.26 -5.03
N ALA A 15 -27.79 2.07 -4.51
CA ALA A 15 -27.64 1.85 -3.08
C ALA A 15 -26.40 2.54 -2.51
N ALA A 16 -25.26 2.51 -3.24
CA ALA A 16 -24.04 3.23 -2.87
C ALA A 16 -24.27 4.75 -2.90
N CYS A 17 -24.94 5.27 -3.92
CA CYS A 17 -25.27 6.68 -4.04
C CYS A 17 -26.20 7.17 -2.93
N HIS A 18 -27.21 6.40 -2.56
CA HIS A 18 -28.12 6.73 -1.46
C HIS A 18 -27.41 6.74 -0.09
N TYR A 19 -26.39 5.91 0.06
CA TYR A 19 -25.60 5.81 1.31
C TYR A 19 -24.56 6.93 1.47
N ILE A 20 -23.93 7.38 0.39
CA ILE A 20 -23.09 8.59 0.38
C ILE A 20 -23.91 9.78 0.92
N ILE A 21 -25.20 9.80 0.60
CA ILE A 21 -26.15 10.80 1.07
C ILE A 21 -26.32 10.77 2.61
N MET A 22 -26.24 9.60 3.26
CA MET A 22 -26.44 9.46 4.72
C MET A 22 -25.22 9.77 5.59
N LYS A 23 -24.01 9.85 5.02
CA LYS A 23 -22.74 10.08 5.76
C LYS A 23 -21.93 11.24 5.16
N LYS A 24 -22.63 12.21 4.60
CA LYS A 24 -22.07 13.37 3.89
C LYS A 24 -21.04 14.14 4.70
N SER A 25 -21.21 14.25 6.02
CA SER A 25 -20.30 15.04 6.86
C SER A 25 -18.89 14.47 6.88
N ILE A 26 -18.72 13.15 7.00
CA ILE A 26 -17.40 12.50 7.00
C ILE A 26 -16.73 12.66 5.62
N PHE A 27 -17.43 12.32 4.54
CA PHE A 27 -16.92 12.53 3.18
C PHE A 27 -16.55 13.98 2.92
N GLY A 28 -17.41 14.92 3.38
CA GLY A 28 -17.15 16.33 3.23
C GLY A 28 -15.83 16.77 3.86
N ILE A 29 -15.55 16.31 5.09
CA ILE A 29 -14.28 16.62 5.77
C ILE A 29 -13.10 16.02 5.01
N LEU A 30 -13.19 14.76 4.57
CA LEU A 30 -12.12 14.09 3.85
C LEU A 30 -11.79 14.81 2.52
N ILE A 31 -12.80 15.18 1.74
CA ILE A 31 -12.62 15.94 0.48
C ILE A 31 -12.00 17.31 0.75
N MET A 32 -12.41 18.00 1.82
CA MET A 32 -11.80 19.28 2.22
C MET A 32 -10.32 19.10 2.61
N MET A 33 -9.95 18.01 3.23
CA MET A 33 -8.53 17.69 3.52
C MET A 33 -7.73 17.48 2.23
N GLU A 34 -8.27 16.75 1.27
CA GLU A 34 -7.61 16.57 -0.03
C GLU A 34 -7.45 17.90 -0.77
N SER A 35 -8.45 18.80 -0.69
CA SER A 35 -8.34 20.13 -1.28
C SER A 35 -7.15 20.93 -0.70
N LEU A 36 -6.90 20.84 0.62
CA LEU A 36 -5.75 21.47 1.25
C LEU A 36 -4.42 20.93 0.71
N LEU A 37 -4.35 19.64 0.43
CA LEU A 37 -3.14 19.01 -0.11
C LEU A 37 -2.87 19.40 -1.57
N LEU A 38 -3.93 19.60 -2.35
CA LEU A 38 -3.81 20.17 -3.71
C LEU A 38 -3.27 21.60 -3.66
N VAL A 39 -3.64 22.41 -2.65
CA VAL A 39 -3.08 23.75 -2.43
C VAL A 39 -1.57 23.69 -2.16
N LEU A 40 -1.08 22.69 -1.42
CA LEU A 40 0.37 22.51 -1.21
C LEU A 40 1.09 22.23 -2.54
N SER A 41 0.52 21.37 -3.39
CA SER A 41 1.08 21.10 -4.73
C SER A 41 1.03 22.36 -5.63
N ALA A 42 -0.03 23.17 -5.53
CA ALA A 42 -0.09 24.47 -6.21
C ALA A 42 1.02 25.40 -5.74
N ALA A 43 1.31 25.43 -4.44
CA ALA A 43 2.39 26.26 -3.89
C ALA A 43 3.77 25.83 -4.39
N VAL A 44 4.03 24.51 -4.49
CA VAL A 44 5.26 23.97 -5.07
C VAL A 44 5.38 24.35 -6.55
N SER A 45 4.32 24.14 -7.35
CA SER A 45 4.29 24.50 -8.77
C SER A 45 4.53 26.01 -8.98
N ALA A 46 3.92 26.86 -8.15
CA ALA A 46 4.14 28.30 -8.18
C ALA A 46 5.58 28.69 -7.79
N PHE A 47 6.16 28.01 -6.77
CA PHE A 47 7.54 28.25 -6.35
C PHE A 47 8.55 27.96 -7.46
N TYR A 48 8.34 26.88 -8.21
CA TYR A 48 9.15 26.53 -9.38
C TYR A 48 8.75 27.28 -10.65
N ARG A 49 7.81 28.25 -10.56
CA ARG A 49 7.32 29.09 -11.68
C ARG A 49 6.74 28.30 -12.83
N GLU A 50 6.13 27.15 -12.55
CA GLU A 50 5.39 26.38 -13.52
C GLU A 50 4.03 27.03 -13.79
N GLY A 51 3.62 27.19 -15.03
CA GLY A 51 2.36 27.84 -15.39
C GLY A 51 1.08 27.06 -15.03
N GLN A 52 1.22 25.91 -14.43
CA GLN A 52 0.11 24.94 -14.20
C GLN A 52 -0.46 24.96 -12.77
N TRP A 53 0.05 25.83 -11.87
CA TRP A 53 -0.43 25.95 -10.49
C TRP A 53 -1.93 26.26 -10.40
N GLN A 54 -2.49 26.91 -11.45
CA GLN A 54 -3.91 27.24 -11.53
C GLN A 54 -4.80 25.98 -11.56
N ILE A 55 -4.37 24.89 -12.22
CA ILE A 55 -5.12 23.65 -12.32
C ILE A 55 -5.30 23.03 -10.91
N TYR A 56 -4.24 23.04 -10.10
CA TYR A 56 -4.33 22.57 -8.71
C TYR A 56 -5.29 23.40 -7.89
N LEU A 57 -5.23 24.74 -7.99
CA LEU A 57 -6.12 25.62 -7.25
C LEU A 57 -7.59 25.48 -7.69
N MET A 58 -7.83 25.34 -9.00
CA MET A 58 -9.20 25.12 -9.50
C MET A 58 -9.75 23.79 -8.99
N THR A 59 -8.94 22.72 -9.05
CA THR A 59 -9.31 21.40 -8.51
C THR A 59 -9.54 21.46 -6.99
N ALA A 60 -8.66 22.14 -6.26
CA ALA A 60 -8.80 22.34 -4.83
C ALA A 60 -10.06 23.12 -4.46
N ALA A 61 -10.35 24.21 -5.18
CA ALA A 61 -11.55 25.03 -4.95
C ALA A 61 -12.83 24.22 -5.22
N ALA A 62 -12.88 23.46 -6.33
CA ALA A 62 -14.01 22.60 -6.65
C ALA A 62 -14.20 21.51 -5.58
N ALA A 63 -13.12 20.82 -5.18
CA ALA A 63 -13.14 19.82 -4.11
C ALA A 63 -13.58 20.43 -2.78
N PHE A 64 -13.08 21.62 -2.42
CA PHE A 64 -13.47 22.31 -1.18
C PHE A 64 -14.97 22.64 -1.16
N VAL A 65 -15.51 23.19 -2.24
CA VAL A 65 -16.93 23.53 -2.36
C VAL A 65 -17.81 22.27 -2.26
N ILE A 66 -17.45 21.21 -2.96
CA ILE A 66 -18.15 19.90 -2.88
C ILE A 66 -18.06 19.36 -1.44
N GLY A 67 -16.87 19.38 -0.83
CA GLY A 67 -16.63 18.90 0.53
C GLY A 67 -17.44 19.69 1.56
N LEU A 68 -17.45 21.02 1.45
CA LEU A 68 -18.25 21.90 2.33
C LEU A 68 -19.75 21.63 2.17
N GLY A 69 -20.22 21.51 0.93
CA GLY A 69 -21.61 21.15 0.65
C GLY A 69 -22.02 19.82 1.27
N CYS A 70 -21.17 18.79 1.13
CA CYS A 70 -21.37 17.49 1.77
C CYS A 70 -21.38 17.59 3.30
N LYS A 71 -20.47 18.35 3.89
CA LYS A 71 -20.39 18.55 5.34
C LYS A 71 -21.66 19.22 5.88
N VAL A 72 -22.05 20.37 5.31
CA VAL A 72 -23.24 21.12 5.74
C VAL A 72 -24.52 20.30 5.55
N ALA A 73 -24.64 19.56 4.44
CA ALA A 73 -25.79 18.68 4.21
C ALA A 73 -25.83 17.52 5.22
N GLY A 74 -24.67 17.00 5.63
CA GLY A 74 -24.56 15.92 6.62
C GLY A 74 -24.87 16.35 8.05
N GLU A 75 -24.55 17.59 8.43
CA GLU A 75 -24.85 18.13 9.77
C GLU A 75 -26.36 18.33 10.00
N ARG A 76 -27.15 18.48 8.94
CA ARG A 76 -28.63 18.59 9.03
C ARG A 76 -29.33 17.28 9.29
N GLU A 77 -28.68 16.15 8.99
CA GLU A 77 -29.21 14.83 9.26
C GLU A 77 -28.65 14.34 10.60
N LYS A 78 -29.54 14.01 11.58
CA LYS A 78 -29.11 13.42 12.87
C LYS A 78 -28.31 12.16 12.58
N GLU A 79 -26.99 12.19 12.80
CA GLU A 79 -26.10 11.07 12.51
C GLU A 79 -26.47 9.84 13.34
N LYS A 80 -26.96 8.80 12.67
CA LYS A 80 -27.07 7.46 13.27
C LYS A 80 -25.66 6.94 13.56
N ARG A 81 -25.49 6.20 14.66
CA ARG A 81 -24.22 5.57 15.02
C ARG A 81 -23.66 4.73 13.86
N LEU A 82 -22.38 4.86 13.58
CA LEU A 82 -21.70 4.04 12.58
C LEU A 82 -21.70 2.57 13.00
N THR A 83 -22.22 1.71 12.14
CA THR A 83 -22.06 0.26 12.27
C THR A 83 -20.69 -0.15 11.69
N ARG A 84 -20.21 -1.38 11.97
CA ARG A 84 -19.00 -1.92 11.33
C ARG A 84 -19.12 -1.97 9.81
N ALA A 85 -20.29 -2.34 9.34
CA ALA A 85 -20.58 -2.38 7.92
C ALA A 85 -20.51 -0.98 7.28
N ASP A 86 -20.97 0.06 7.99
CA ASP A 86 -20.86 1.45 7.55
C ASP A 86 -19.40 1.88 7.39
N SER A 87 -18.54 1.45 8.32
CA SER A 87 -17.13 1.77 8.29
C SER A 87 -16.43 1.21 7.04
N PHE A 88 -16.72 -0.03 6.65
CA PHE A 88 -16.15 -0.64 5.44
C PHE A 88 -16.53 0.12 4.17
N LEU A 89 -17.79 0.54 4.06
CA LEU A 89 -18.24 1.32 2.90
C LEU A 89 -17.63 2.71 2.86
N VAL A 90 -17.63 3.43 4.00
CA VAL A 90 -17.03 4.77 4.09
C VAL A 90 -15.56 4.73 3.69
N VAL A 91 -14.79 3.80 4.25
CA VAL A 91 -13.37 3.65 3.92
C VAL A 91 -13.20 3.36 2.43
N THR A 92 -13.85 2.33 1.88
CA THR A 92 -13.69 1.95 0.47
C THR A 92 -14.06 3.09 -0.48
N LEU A 93 -15.19 3.76 -0.25
CA LEU A 93 -15.62 4.87 -1.08
C LEU A 93 -14.72 6.10 -0.96
N SER A 94 -14.15 6.36 0.23
CA SER A 94 -13.19 7.47 0.40
C SER A 94 -11.97 7.30 -0.52
N TRP A 95 -11.38 6.11 -0.59
CA TRP A 95 -10.26 5.83 -1.48
C TRP A 95 -10.61 6.04 -2.96
N VAL A 96 -11.81 5.62 -3.38
CA VAL A 96 -12.29 5.85 -4.75
C VAL A 96 -12.47 7.34 -5.02
N VAL A 97 -13.11 8.08 -4.11
CA VAL A 97 -13.35 9.53 -4.26
C VAL A 97 -12.03 10.31 -4.32
N PHE A 98 -11.08 9.99 -3.45
CA PHE A 98 -9.75 10.58 -3.51
C PHE A 98 -9.04 10.29 -4.83
N SER A 99 -9.11 9.06 -5.32
CA SER A 99 -8.50 8.74 -6.61
C SER A 99 -9.17 9.45 -7.79
N VAL A 100 -10.47 9.71 -7.72
CA VAL A 100 -11.19 10.49 -8.75
C VAL A 100 -10.75 11.95 -8.74
N ILE A 101 -10.70 12.59 -7.57
CA ILE A 101 -10.26 13.99 -7.44
C ILE A 101 -8.77 14.11 -7.76
N GLY A 102 -7.96 13.20 -7.21
CA GLY A 102 -6.52 13.15 -7.44
C GLY A 102 -6.09 12.84 -8.86
N ALA A 103 -6.97 12.27 -9.69
CA ALA A 103 -6.73 12.05 -11.11
C ALA A 103 -6.78 13.33 -11.95
N ILE A 104 -7.49 14.38 -11.49
CA ILE A 104 -7.70 15.61 -12.27
C ILE A 104 -6.37 16.28 -12.67
N PRO A 105 -5.37 16.47 -11.77
CA PRO A 105 -4.08 17.02 -12.16
C PRO A 105 -3.37 16.19 -13.26
N TYR A 106 -3.43 14.87 -13.22
CA TYR A 106 -2.81 14.01 -14.24
C TYR A 106 -3.48 14.18 -15.60
N MET A 107 -4.80 14.33 -15.65
CA MET A 107 -5.54 14.55 -16.90
C MET A 107 -5.16 15.87 -17.54
N PHE A 108 -5.12 16.96 -16.77
CA PHE A 108 -4.95 18.30 -17.33
C PHE A 108 -3.49 18.77 -17.45
N ILE A 109 -2.57 18.20 -16.64
CA ILE A 109 -1.15 18.59 -16.66
C ILE A 109 -0.33 17.61 -17.50
N ALA A 110 -0.50 16.31 -17.29
CA ALA A 110 0.22 15.27 -18.03
C ALA A 110 -0.51 14.82 -19.31
N GLY A 111 -1.72 15.32 -19.59
CA GLY A 111 -2.50 14.94 -20.76
C GLY A 111 -2.93 13.46 -20.78
N MET A 112 -3.07 12.84 -19.60
CA MET A 112 -3.40 11.43 -19.48
C MET A 112 -4.90 11.17 -19.71
N ASP A 113 -5.22 10.05 -20.36
CA ASP A 113 -6.59 9.56 -20.45
C ASP A 113 -7.17 9.25 -19.06
N VAL A 114 -8.51 9.30 -18.94
CA VAL A 114 -9.23 9.07 -17.67
C VAL A 114 -8.81 7.78 -16.98
N HIS A 115 -8.70 6.67 -17.72
CA HIS A 115 -8.31 5.37 -17.15
C HIS A 115 -6.86 5.34 -16.65
N ALA A 116 -5.94 6.01 -17.34
CA ALA A 116 -4.54 6.11 -16.94
C ALA A 116 -4.36 7.08 -15.76
N ALA A 117 -5.04 8.23 -15.77
CA ALA A 117 -5.03 9.20 -14.69
C ALA A 117 -5.63 8.63 -13.39
N PHE A 118 -6.74 7.90 -13.48
CA PHE A 118 -7.33 7.21 -12.33
C PHE A 118 -6.41 6.11 -11.79
N PHE A 119 -5.76 5.33 -12.68
CA PHE A 119 -4.77 4.32 -12.30
C PHE A 119 -3.61 4.96 -11.54
N GLU A 120 -3.04 6.06 -12.05
CA GLU A 120 -1.94 6.78 -11.42
C GLU A 120 -2.33 7.32 -10.03
N ALA A 121 -3.51 7.94 -9.92
CA ALA A 121 -4.03 8.43 -8.65
C ALA A 121 -4.32 7.29 -7.65
N MET A 122 -4.94 6.19 -8.10
CA MET A 122 -5.19 5.02 -7.26
C MET A 122 -3.88 4.40 -6.80
N SER A 123 -2.89 4.25 -7.71
CA SER A 123 -1.55 3.80 -7.37
C SER A 123 -0.88 4.70 -6.34
N GLY A 124 -1.05 6.02 -6.47
CA GLY A 124 -0.58 7.01 -5.50
C GLY A 124 -1.18 6.79 -4.11
N PHE A 125 -2.50 6.88 -3.99
CA PHE A 125 -3.16 6.76 -2.69
C PHE A 125 -3.00 5.37 -2.06
N THR A 126 -3.05 4.29 -2.85
CA THR A 126 -2.83 2.93 -2.33
C THR A 126 -1.36 2.60 -2.08
N THR A 127 -0.46 3.56 -2.26
CA THR A 127 1.00 3.38 -2.09
C THR A 127 1.54 2.20 -2.89
N THR A 128 1.03 1.99 -4.10
CA THR A 128 1.45 0.89 -4.95
C THR A 128 2.70 1.24 -5.75
N GLY A 129 2.79 2.47 -6.29
CA GLY A 129 3.96 2.90 -7.06
C GLY A 129 4.00 2.47 -8.53
N ALA A 130 2.95 1.79 -9.01
CA ALA A 130 2.79 1.49 -10.43
C ALA A 130 2.48 2.76 -11.21
N THR A 131 3.17 3.00 -12.34
CA THR A 131 3.03 4.24 -13.11
C THR A 131 2.71 3.99 -14.59
N CYS A 132 1.83 4.84 -15.13
CA CYS A 132 1.57 4.94 -16.57
C CYS A 132 2.40 6.05 -17.25
N ILE A 133 3.19 6.82 -16.49
CA ILE A 133 4.03 7.88 -17.02
C ILE A 133 5.32 7.25 -17.59
N SER A 134 5.59 7.46 -18.84
CA SER A 134 6.77 6.87 -19.52
C SER A 134 8.04 7.65 -19.24
N ASP A 135 7.95 8.98 -19.15
CA ASP A 135 9.07 9.87 -18.88
C ASP A 135 8.71 10.75 -17.66
N VAL A 136 9.22 10.35 -16.50
CA VAL A 136 8.99 11.05 -15.24
C VAL A 136 9.82 12.33 -15.17
N ASP A 137 11.01 12.33 -15.78
CA ASP A 137 11.94 13.47 -15.74
C ASP A 137 11.39 14.68 -16.51
N ALA A 138 10.53 14.45 -17.53
CA ALA A 138 9.86 15.50 -18.29
C ALA A 138 8.65 16.12 -17.55
N MET A 139 8.22 15.56 -16.44
CA MET A 139 7.03 16.02 -15.72
C MET A 139 7.32 17.25 -14.83
N PRO A 140 6.32 18.18 -14.70
CA PRO A 140 6.45 19.32 -13.81
C PRO A 140 6.67 18.90 -12.34
N LYS A 141 7.52 19.63 -11.62
CA LYS A 141 7.82 19.37 -10.20
C LYS A 141 6.57 19.41 -9.30
N GLY A 142 5.61 20.29 -9.58
CA GLY A 142 4.32 20.30 -8.88
C GLY A 142 3.58 18.97 -9.00
N LEU A 143 3.64 18.28 -10.17
CA LEU A 143 2.99 17.00 -10.39
C LEU A 143 3.75 15.85 -9.70
N LEU A 144 5.07 15.87 -9.75
CA LEU A 144 5.90 14.89 -9.05
C LEU A 144 5.77 15.01 -7.53
N PHE A 145 5.64 16.25 -7.02
CA PHE A 145 5.33 16.48 -5.62
C PHE A 145 3.94 15.93 -5.25
N TRP A 146 2.92 16.16 -6.08
CA TRP A 146 1.59 15.58 -5.89
C TRP A 146 1.64 14.06 -5.82
N ARG A 147 2.38 13.39 -6.72
CA ARG A 147 2.60 11.93 -6.69
C ARG A 147 3.17 11.48 -5.34
N SER A 148 4.25 12.10 -4.88
CA SER A 148 4.90 11.77 -3.61
C SER A 148 3.98 12.06 -2.40
N LEU A 149 3.19 13.13 -2.46
CA LEU A 149 2.26 13.52 -1.42
C LEU A 149 1.08 12.53 -1.31
N THR A 150 0.56 12.02 -2.44
CA THR A 150 -0.47 10.97 -2.42
C THR A 150 0.02 9.70 -1.75
N HIS A 151 1.27 9.26 -2.00
CA HIS A 151 1.90 8.17 -1.27
C HIS A 151 1.96 8.44 0.23
N TRP A 152 2.46 9.62 0.60
CA TRP A 152 2.68 9.97 2.00
C TRP A 152 1.39 9.91 2.83
N ILE A 153 0.28 10.40 2.26
CA ILE A 153 -1.03 10.34 2.87
C ILE A 153 -1.59 8.93 2.86
N GLY A 154 -1.45 8.23 1.74
CA GLY A 154 -1.87 6.84 1.61
C GLY A 154 -1.16 5.92 2.60
N GLY A 155 0.14 6.16 2.87
CA GLY A 155 0.93 5.37 3.83
C GLY A 155 0.43 5.51 5.26
N LEU A 156 0.07 6.71 5.68
CA LEU A 156 -0.47 6.93 7.02
C LEU A 156 -1.91 6.40 7.17
N GLY A 157 -2.62 6.29 6.04
CA GLY A 157 -4.04 5.99 6.02
C GLY A 157 -4.91 7.18 6.41
N ILE A 158 -5.94 7.40 5.62
CA ILE A 158 -6.90 8.50 5.80
C ILE A 158 -7.51 8.49 7.20
N VAL A 159 -7.71 7.28 7.75
CA VAL A 159 -8.36 7.09 9.04
C VAL A 159 -7.53 7.66 10.19
N VAL A 160 -6.22 7.37 10.24
CA VAL A 160 -5.33 7.90 11.28
C VAL A 160 -5.25 9.42 11.19
N PHE A 161 -5.14 9.94 9.98
CA PHE A 161 -5.07 11.37 9.72
C PHE A 161 -6.39 12.08 10.10
N SER A 162 -7.55 11.51 9.71
CA SER A 162 -8.86 12.06 10.04
C SER A 162 -9.10 12.11 11.55
N PHE A 163 -8.74 11.07 12.29
CA PHE A 163 -8.88 11.07 13.75
C PHE A 163 -7.90 12.02 14.46
N ALA A 164 -6.70 12.22 13.91
CA ALA A 164 -5.72 13.14 14.48
C ALA A 164 -6.15 14.61 14.35
N LEU A 165 -6.86 14.97 13.27
CA LEU A 165 -7.28 16.33 13.01
C LEU A 165 -8.67 16.70 13.55
N ILE A 166 -9.51 15.71 13.93
CA ILE A 166 -10.86 15.92 14.44
C ILE A 166 -10.93 15.54 15.93
N PRO A 167 -10.48 16.42 16.85
CA PRO A 167 -10.46 16.11 18.29
C PRO A 167 -11.85 15.98 18.93
N SER A 168 -12.92 16.41 18.26
CA SER A 168 -14.27 16.56 18.82
C SER A 168 -15.30 15.52 18.37
N TYR A 169 -14.91 14.59 17.49
CA TYR A 169 -15.80 13.50 17.14
C TYR A 169 -15.82 12.47 18.27
N ASP A 170 -17.02 12.25 18.82
CA ASP A 170 -17.27 11.34 19.95
C ASP A 170 -16.69 9.94 19.67
N MET A 171 -15.71 9.54 20.45
CA MET A 171 -14.78 8.43 20.26
C MET A 171 -15.43 7.03 20.27
N ARG A 172 -16.72 6.92 20.01
CA ARG A 172 -17.44 5.64 19.89
C ARG A 172 -17.36 5.01 18.48
N SER A 173 -16.71 5.69 17.53
CA SER A 173 -16.49 5.20 16.15
C SER A 173 -15.19 4.38 15.98
N SER A 174 -14.78 3.62 17.00
CA SER A 174 -13.61 2.71 16.95
C SER A 174 -13.63 1.70 15.78
N ASN A 175 -14.81 1.54 15.15
CA ASN A 175 -15.02 0.60 14.07
C ASN A 175 -14.35 0.99 12.74
N VAL A 176 -14.16 2.30 12.46
CA VAL A 176 -13.51 2.76 11.22
C VAL A 176 -12.01 2.49 11.30
N PHE A 177 -11.40 2.75 12.46
CA PHE A 177 -9.99 2.43 12.71
C PHE A 177 -9.69 0.93 12.60
N SER A 178 -10.63 0.09 13.09
CA SER A 178 -10.50 -1.37 13.02
C SER A 178 -10.63 -1.92 11.59
N ALA A 179 -11.24 -1.18 10.66
CA ALA A 179 -11.36 -1.59 9.27
C ALA A 179 -10.05 -1.41 8.48
N GLU A 180 -9.22 -0.43 8.86
CA GLU A 180 -7.96 -0.14 8.17
C GLU A 180 -6.73 -0.74 8.89
N VAL A 181 -6.78 -0.89 10.22
CA VAL A 181 -5.71 -1.49 11.03
C VAL A 181 -6.10 -2.89 11.48
N THR A 182 -5.96 -3.86 10.60
CA THR A 182 -6.27 -5.27 10.87
C THR A 182 -5.08 -6.07 11.41
N GLY A 183 -4.26 -5.46 12.26
CA GLY A 183 -3.28 -6.21 13.04
C GLY A 183 -3.96 -7.09 14.10
N LEU A 184 -3.67 -8.39 14.13
CA LEU A 184 -4.21 -9.39 15.07
C LEU A 184 -3.88 -9.13 16.56
N GLY A 185 -3.41 -7.95 16.91
CA GLY A 185 -2.88 -7.66 18.24
C GLY A 185 -3.12 -6.24 18.72
N VAL A 186 -4.27 -5.60 18.43
CA VAL A 186 -4.63 -4.38 19.16
C VAL A 186 -5.20 -4.79 20.51
N ASP A 187 -4.32 -5.30 21.38
CA ASP A 187 -4.63 -5.47 22.80
C ASP A 187 -4.84 -4.09 23.44
N LYS A 188 -6.12 -3.83 23.78
CA LYS A 188 -6.57 -2.91 24.84
C LYS A 188 -5.79 -1.61 25.01
N LEU A 189 -5.59 -0.83 23.96
CA LEU A 189 -5.27 0.59 24.08
C LEU A 189 -6.56 1.39 24.33
N ARG A 190 -7.21 1.15 25.45
CA ARG A 190 -8.19 2.08 26.03
C ARG A 190 -7.44 2.93 27.05
N PRO A 191 -7.52 4.27 27.02
CA PRO A 191 -8.74 5.05 26.80
C PRO A 191 -8.71 6.19 25.77
N LYS A 192 -7.70 6.38 24.93
CA LYS A 192 -7.66 7.55 24.02
C LYS A 192 -7.16 7.19 22.62
N ILE A 193 -8.04 6.66 21.76
CA ILE A 193 -7.73 6.38 20.35
C ILE A 193 -7.12 7.62 19.67
N GLY A 194 -7.63 8.83 19.95
CA GLY A 194 -7.10 10.07 19.42
C GLY A 194 -5.65 10.35 19.84
N ASP A 195 -5.27 10.08 21.08
CA ASP A 195 -3.89 10.29 21.55
C ASP A 195 -2.94 9.29 20.88
N THR A 196 -3.37 8.06 20.64
CA THR A 196 -2.58 7.05 19.93
C THR A 196 -2.40 7.44 18.47
N ALA A 197 -3.48 7.84 17.78
CA ALA A 197 -3.42 8.30 16.39
C ALA A 197 -2.50 9.52 16.24
N ARG A 198 -2.60 10.50 17.15
CA ARG A 198 -1.72 11.68 17.15
C ARG A 198 -0.25 11.31 17.35
N ARG A 199 0.06 10.37 18.25
CA ARG A 199 1.45 9.91 18.47
C ARG A 199 1.98 9.15 17.25
N LEU A 200 1.18 8.29 16.64
CA LEU A 200 1.56 7.60 15.41
C LEU A 200 1.82 8.58 14.27
N LEU A 201 1.00 9.63 14.13
CA LEU A 201 1.23 10.71 13.18
C LEU A 201 2.56 11.42 13.46
N LEU A 202 2.85 11.77 14.72
CA LEU A 202 4.12 12.41 15.08
C LEU A 202 5.33 11.51 14.79
N ILE A 203 5.24 10.21 15.05
CA ILE A 203 6.30 9.24 14.72
C ILE A 203 6.49 9.19 13.20
N TYR A 204 5.41 9.15 12.43
CA TYR A 204 5.46 9.13 10.97
C TYR A 204 6.11 10.39 10.40
N LEU A 205 5.72 11.56 10.90
CA LEU A 205 6.32 12.86 10.56
C LEU A 205 7.81 12.89 10.91
N PHE A 206 8.16 12.44 12.10
CA PHE A 206 9.55 12.38 12.56
C PHE A 206 10.40 11.47 11.66
N LEU A 207 9.93 10.27 11.38
CA LEU A 207 10.65 9.34 10.49
C LEU A 207 10.80 9.91 9.07
N THR A 208 9.77 10.59 8.54
CA THR A 208 9.85 11.26 7.24
C THR A 208 10.91 12.36 7.25
N ALA A 209 10.93 13.20 8.29
CA ALA A 209 11.89 14.28 8.41
C ALA A 209 13.34 13.76 8.54
N VAL A 210 13.56 12.71 9.34
CA VAL A 210 14.89 12.08 9.48
C VAL A 210 15.33 11.42 8.17
N CYS A 211 14.42 10.74 7.46
CA CYS A 211 14.71 10.15 6.16
C CYS A 211 15.09 11.22 5.13
N ALA A 212 14.32 12.31 5.05
CA ALA A 212 14.65 13.44 4.17
C ALA A 212 16.01 14.06 4.49
N LEU A 213 16.32 14.22 5.77
CA LEU A 213 17.63 14.71 6.21
C LEU A 213 18.77 13.77 5.80
N CYS A 214 18.59 12.46 5.97
CA CYS A 214 19.59 11.48 5.54
C CYS A 214 19.80 11.49 4.01
N PHE A 215 18.75 11.64 3.22
CA PHE A 215 18.87 11.78 1.77
C PHE A 215 19.56 13.09 1.38
N TRP A 216 19.24 14.19 2.05
CA TRP A 216 19.86 15.50 1.82
C TRP A 216 21.34 15.55 2.20
N LEU A 217 21.78 14.77 3.18
CA LEU A 217 23.20 14.60 3.51
C LEU A 217 23.98 13.81 2.45
N GLY A 218 23.29 13.13 1.56
CA GLY A 218 23.83 12.48 0.37
C GLY A 218 23.81 13.40 -0.87
N PRO A 219 23.86 12.83 -2.07
CA PRO A 219 23.87 13.58 -3.33
C PRO A 219 22.47 14.07 -3.81
N MET A 220 21.38 13.86 -3.03
CA MET A 220 20.05 14.34 -3.39
C MET A 220 19.90 15.84 -3.09
N ASP A 221 19.23 16.56 -3.98
CA ASP A 221 18.81 17.92 -3.69
C ASP A 221 17.66 17.95 -2.66
N THR A 222 17.29 19.14 -2.18
CA THR A 222 16.25 19.30 -1.16
C THR A 222 14.88 18.80 -1.65
N TYR A 223 14.54 19.05 -2.92
CA TYR A 223 13.29 18.64 -3.51
C TYR A 223 13.19 17.12 -3.60
N ASP A 224 14.20 16.47 -4.17
CA ASP A 224 14.26 15.00 -4.30
C ASP A 224 14.31 14.32 -2.94
N SER A 225 15.06 14.87 -1.99
CA SER A 225 15.13 14.34 -0.62
C SER A 225 13.77 14.30 0.06
N VAL A 226 12.95 15.34 -0.08
CA VAL A 226 11.59 15.39 0.50
C VAL A 226 10.65 14.44 -0.23
N CYS A 227 10.65 14.45 -1.56
CA CYS A 227 9.77 13.58 -2.35
C CYS A 227 10.06 12.09 -2.13
N HIS A 228 11.35 11.70 -2.16
CA HIS A 228 11.74 10.31 -1.92
C HIS A 228 11.52 9.89 -0.47
N ALA A 229 11.74 10.77 0.52
CA ALA A 229 11.44 10.45 1.92
C ALA A 229 9.94 10.18 2.14
N MET A 230 9.05 10.98 1.53
CA MET A 230 7.61 10.75 1.56
C MET A 230 7.25 9.37 0.97
N SER A 231 7.80 9.03 -0.19
CA SER A 231 7.57 7.73 -0.84
C SER A 231 8.19 6.56 -0.07
N THR A 232 9.39 6.73 0.52
CA THR A 232 10.09 5.67 1.28
C THR A 232 9.33 5.30 2.56
N ILE A 233 8.96 6.30 3.37
CA ILE A 233 8.26 6.04 4.64
C ILE A 233 6.82 5.55 4.42
N ALA A 234 6.20 6.00 3.33
CA ALA A 234 4.90 5.48 2.89
C ALA A 234 4.99 4.09 2.27
N THR A 235 6.20 3.58 1.97
CA THR A 235 6.42 2.34 1.21
C THR A 235 5.71 2.35 -0.15
N GLY A 236 5.83 3.46 -0.90
CA GLY A 236 5.03 3.69 -2.09
C GLY A 236 5.79 3.54 -3.42
N GLY A 237 7.07 3.93 -3.49
CA GLY A 237 7.94 3.70 -4.65
C GLY A 237 7.88 4.72 -5.79
N PHE A 238 7.02 5.74 -5.74
CA PHE A 238 7.12 6.83 -6.71
C PHE A 238 8.41 7.63 -6.53
N SER A 239 9.06 7.87 -7.63
CA SER A 239 10.30 8.69 -7.74
C SER A 239 10.02 9.95 -8.53
N THR A 240 10.90 10.93 -8.39
CA THR A 240 10.98 12.13 -9.23
C THR A 240 11.77 11.90 -10.51
N HIS A 241 12.39 10.72 -10.65
CA HIS A 241 13.20 10.32 -11.81
C HIS A 241 12.73 8.99 -12.40
N THR A 242 12.83 8.84 -13.71
CA THR A 242 12.46 7.61 -14.43
C THR A 242 13.33 6.43 -14.00
N ALA A 243 14.63 6.67 -13.77
CA ALA A 243 15.55 5.65 -13.26
C ALA A 243 15.42 5.37 -11.75
N SER A 244 14.44 5.97 -11.06
CA SER A 244 14.18 5.80 -9.63
C SER A 244 15.41 6.14 -8.77
N ILE A 245 15.72 5.37 -7.74
CA ILE A 245 16.91 5.55 -6.89
C ILE A 245 18.20 5.37 -7.68
N GLY A 246 18.19 4.58 -8.74
CA GLY A 246 19.32 4.38 -9.63
C GLY A 246 19.88 5.67 -10.28
N TYR A 247 19.07 6.71 -10.41
CA TYR A 247 19.45 8.02 -10.93
C TYR A 247 20.63 8.65 -10.16
N PHE A 248 20.68 8.47 -8.84
CA PHE A 248 21.66 9.14 -8.00
C PHE A 248 23.04 8.46 -8.00
N HIS A 249 23.19 7.28 -8.59
CA HIS A 249 24.45 6.52 -8.68
C HIS A 249 25.26 6.48 -7.37
N SER A 250 24.58 6.33 -6.23
CA SER A 250 25.16 6.43 -4.89
C SER A 250 24.83 5.24 -4.00
N ALA A 251 25.86 4.47 -3.62
CA ALA A 251 25.72 3.38 -2.66
C ALA A 251 25.17 3.87 -1.29
N TYR A 252 25.56 5.09 -0.88
CA TYR A 252 25.04 5.71 0.35
C TYR A 252 23.50 5.83 0.31
N ILE A 253 22.95 6.38 -0.78
CA ILE A 253 21.50 6.54 -0.94
C ILE A 253 20.80 5.18 -0.94
N GLU A 254 21.36 4.19 -1.62
CA GLU A 254 20.79 2.84 -1.65
C GLU A 254 20.73 2.22 -0.23
N TYR A 255 21.80 2.32 0.57
CA TYR A 255 21.81 1.82 1.95
C TYR A 255 20.85 2.59 2.86
N VAL A 256 20.78 3.90 2.76
CA VAL A 256 19.83 4.73 3.52
C VAL A 256 18.40 4.33 3.15
N CYS A 257 18.13 4.15 1.86
CA CYS A 257 16.83 3.72 1.37
C CYS A 257 16.45 2.34 1.95
N CYS A 258 17.36 1.34 1.89
CA CYS A 258 17.15 0.01 2.48
C CYS A 258 16.81 0.10 3.98
N PHE A 259 17.56 0.92 4.72
CA PHE A 259 17.32 1.08 6.16
C PHE A 259 15.91 1.61 6.45
N PHE A 260 15.48 2.68 5.76
CA PHE A 260 14.16 3.26 5.99
C PHE A 260 13.02 2.40 5.42
N MET A 261 13.22 1.67 4.32
CA MET A 261 12.26 0.70 3.81
C MET A 261 12.01 -0.43 4.82
N PHE A 262 13.07 -1.00 5.41
CA PHE A 262 12.91 -1.98 6.48
C PHE A 262 12.25 -1.40 7.73
N LEU A 263 12.62 -0.18 8.12
CA LEU A 263 12.04 0.50 9.28
C LEU A 263 10.53 0.73 9.10
N SER A 264 10.10 1.18 7.92
CA SER A 264 8.69 1.40 7.58
C SER A 264 7.89 0.10 7.47
N SER A 265 8.58 -1.02 7.26
CA SER A 265 8.00 -2.38 7.20
C SER A 265 7.67 -2.97 8.55
N VAL A 266 8.18 -2.41 9.64
CA VAL A 266 7.88 -2.84 11.00
C VAL A 266 6.54 -2.25 11.46
N ASN A 267 5.84 -2.96 12.34
CA ASN A 267 4.57 -2.50 12.90
C ASN A 267 4.73 -1.15 13.64
N PHE A 268 4.03 -0.12 13.19
CA PHE A 268 4.09 1.23 13.77
C PHE A 268 3.69 1.28 15.26
N SER A 269 2.85 0.35 15.72
CA SER A 269 2.51 0.25 17.15
C SER A 269 3.73 -0.06 18.01
N LEU A 270 4.74 -0.75 17.49
CA LEU A 270 5.98 -1.04 18.23
C LEU A 270 6.82 0.23 18.45
N PHE A 271 6.83 1.15 17.48
CA PHE A 271 7.47 2.46 17.65
C PHE A 271 6.74 3.30 18.72
N TYR A 272 5.41 3.20 18.80
CA TYR A 272 4.67 3.82 19.89
C TYR A 272 5.12 3.27 21.26
N TYR A 273 5.25 1.94 21.42
CA TYR A 273 5.76 1.38 22.67
C TYR A 273 7.21 1.78 22.96
N ALA A 274 8.05 1.85 21.94
CA ALA A 274 9.42 2.34 22.07
C ALA A 274 9.46 3.80 22.57
N SER A 275 8.59 4.67 22.04
CA SER A 275 8.49 6.09 22.44
C SER A 275 7.97 6.27 23.88
N VAL A 276 7.28 5.27 24.44
CA VAL A 276 6.78 5.26 25.83
C VAL A 276 7.77 4.57 26.81
N GLY A 277 9.03 4.39 26.38
CA GLY A 277 10.10 3.84 27.24
C GLY A 277 10.17 2.30 27.27
N ARG A 278 9.58 1.61 26.27
CA ARG A 278 9.63 0.14 26.14
C ARG A 278 10.27 -0.31 24.83
N PRO A 279 11.51 0.09 24.47
CA PRO A 279 12.13 -0.23 23.18
C PRO A 279 12.36 -1.74 22.99
N GLY A 280 12.53 -2.50 24.09
CA GLY A 280 12.72 -3.96 24.03
C GLY A 280 11.54 -4.73 23.41
N THR A 281 10.34 -4.13 23.32
CA THR A 281 9.18 -4.76 22.68
C THR A 281 9.40 -5.01 21.20
N LEU A 282 10.15 -4.14 20.54
CA LEU A 282 10.48 -4.24 19.12
C LEU A 282 11.23 -5.55 18.79
N TRP A 283 12.26 -5.85 19.56
CA TRP A 283 13.12 -7.02 19.36
C TRP A 283 12.55 -8.32 19.97
N ARG A 284 11.61 -8.24 20.90
CA ARG A 284 10.95 -9.41 21.47
C ARG A 284 9.78 -9.90 20.66
N ASN A 285 9.24 -9.09 19.73
CA ASN A 285 8.10 -9.44 18.92
C ASN A 285 8.45 -10.55 17.91
N GLU A 286 7.69 -11.66 17.91
CA GLU A 286 7.91 -12.79 17.01
C GLU A 286 7.74 -12.42 15.54
N GLU A 287 6.76 -11.57 15.21
CA GLU A 287 6.53 -11.13 13.84
C GLU A 287 7.73 -10.37 13.30
N THR A 288 8.29 -9.43 14.10
CA THR A 288 9.49 -8.66 13.72
C THR A 288 10.70 -9.57 13.51
N LYS A 289 10.90 -10.56 14.39
CA LYS A 289 11.97 -11.55 14.23
C LYS A 289 11.80 -12.37 12.96
N THR A 290 10.58 -12.84 12.71
CA THR A 290 10.26 -13.62 11.50
C THR A 290 10.46 -12.79 10.23
N PHE A 291 10.06 -11.51 10.24
CA PHE A 291 10.26 -10.58 9.15
C PHE A 291 11.75 -10.44 8.79
N PHE A 292 12.60 -10.11 9.77
CA PHE A 292 14.05 -9.99 9.53
C PHE A 292 14.71 -11.33 9.21
N GLY A 293 14.19 -12.45 9.74
CA GLY A 293 14.63 -13.79 9.39
C GLY A 293 14.35 -14.14 7.93
N ILE A 294 13.13 -13.86 7.44
CA ILE A 294 12.76 -14.05 6.02
C ILE A 294 13.59 -13.11 5.13
N ALA A 295 13.72 -11.83 5.51
CA ALA A 295 14.51 -10.88 4.75
C ALA A 295 15.99 -11.31 4.65
N GLY A 296 16.62 -11.71 5.75
CA GLY A 296 18.00 -12.20 5.75
C GLY A 296 18.18 -13.47 4.91
N ALA A 297 17.27 -14.43 5.03
CA ALA A 297 17.30 -15.64 4.20
C ALA A 297 17.12 -15.31 2.71
N SER A 298 16.25 -14.37 2.38
CA SER A 298 16.06 -13.90 1.00
C SER A 298 17.31 -13.19 0.46
N VAL A 299 17.94 -12.31 1.24
CA VAL A 299 19.21 -11.67 0.83
C VAL A 299 20.27 -12.72 0.52
N LEU A 300 20.44 -13.72 1.39
CA LEU A 300 21.39 -14.82 1.15
C LEU A 300 21.04 -15.59 -0.12
N LEU A 301 19.76 -15.89 -0.34
CA LEU A 301 19.30 -16.56 -1.56
C LEU A 301 19.66 -15.76 -2.82
N PHE A 302 19.40 -14.44 -2.83
CA PHE A 302 19.73 -13.60 -3.99
C PHE A 302 21.24 -13.47 -4.21
N ILE A 303 22.05 -13.41 -3.14
CA ILE A 303 23.52 -13.47 -3.26
C ILE A 303 23.93 -14.76 -3.95
N VAL A 304 23.41 -15.90 -3.52
CA VAL A 304 23.70 -17.20 -4.12
C VAL A 304 23.26 -17.23 -5.59
N LEU A 305 22.05 -16.73 -5.90
CA LEU A 305 21.58 -16.66 -7.27
C LEU A 305 22.51 -15.81 -8.17
N PHE A 306 22.98 -14.66 -7.70
CA PHE A 306 23.94 -13.84 -8.44
C PHE A 306 25.31 -14.52 -8.62
N MET A 307 25.76 -15.31 -7.64
CA MET A 307 27.00 -16.07 -7.76
C MET A 307 26.93 -17.18 -8.82
N PHE A 308 25.74 -17.72 -9.07
CA PHE A 308 25.52 -18.75 -10.10
C PHE A 308 24.96 -18.19 -11.42
N ALA A 309 24.63 -16.88 -11.49
CA ALA A 309 24.18 -16.27 -12.71
C ALA A 309 25.35 -16.19 -13.72
N THR A 310 25.09 -16.67 -14.92
CA THR A 310 26.07 -16.62 -16.04
C THR A 310 25.66 -15.56 -17.05
N SER A 311 26.62 -15.13 -17.88
CA SER A 311 26.36 -14.16 -18.95
C SER A 311 25.31 -14.64 -19.97
N ASP A 312 25.08 -15.95 -20.05
CA ASP A 312 24.06 -16.55 -20.92
C ASP A 312 22.65 -16.37 -20.32
N SER A 313 22.53 -16.24 -19.00
CA SER A 313 21.25 -16.10 -18.29
C SER A 313 20.92 -14.66 -17.88
N CYS A 314 21.91 -13.76 -17.84
CA CYS A 314 21.74 -12.38 -17.45
C CYS A 314 22.72 -11.48 -18.23
N PRO A 315 22.30 -10.33 -18.77
CA PRO A 315 23.21 -9.36 -19.38
C PRO A 315 24.33 -8.97 -18.42
N SER A 316 25.58 -9.06 -18.88
CA SER A 316 26.77 -8.79 -18.05
C SER A 316 26.78 -7.39 -17.44
N GLU A 317 26.11 -6.42 -18.05
CA GLU A 317 25.95 -5.05 -17.59
C GLU A 317 25.06 -4.95 -16.35
N LEU A 318 24.10 -5.89 -16.18
CA LEU A 318 23.18 -5.94 -15.04
C LEU A 318 23.71 -6.81 -13.90
N LEU A 319 24.76 -7.58 -14.12
CA LEU A 319 25.37 -8.37 -13.06
C LEU A 319 26.19 -7.47 -12.13
N PRO A 320 26.01 -7.58 -10.80
CA PRO A 320 26.82 -6.86 -9.84
C PRO A 320 28.26 -7.32 -9.88
N GLN A 321 29.22 -6.37 -9.76
CA GLN A 321 30.65 -6.62 -9.81
C GLN A 321 31.24 -6.60 -8.39
N GLY A 322 31.69 -7.76 -7.91
CA GLY A 322 32.28 -7.87 -6.57
C GLY A 322 31.27 -8.10 -5.45
N LEU A 323 31.80 -8.46 -4.27
CA LEU A 323 30.99 -8.87 -3.12
C LEU A 323 30.12 -7.74 -2.54
N GLU A 324 30.65 -6.52 -2.49
CA GLU A 324 29.92 -5.37 -1.97
C GLU A 324 28.68 -5.07 -2.83
N GLU A 325 28.85 -4.95 -4.15
CA GLU A 325 27.77 -4.63 -5.05
C GLU A 325 26.73 -5.77 -5.08
N THR A 326 27.16 -7.04 -5.02
CA THR A 326 26.26 -8.20 -4.93
C THR A 326 25.43 -8.16 -3.65
N PHE A 327 26.06 -7.87 -2.51
CA PHE A 327 25.37 -7.72 -1.24
C PHE A 327 24.37 -6.55 -1.28
N ARG A 328 24.80 -5.38 -1.74
CA ARG A 328 24.00 -4.15 -1.82
C ARG A 328 22.82 -4.33 -2.76
N SER A 329 23.01 -4.90 -3.95
CA SER A 329 21.94 -5.17 -4.91
C SER A 329 20.91 -6.18 -4.35
N SER A 330 21.38 -7.26 -3.70
CA SER A 330 20.51 -8.24 -3.05
C SER A 330 19.72 -7.62 -1.88
N LEU A 331 20.37 -6.82 -1.04
CA LEU A 331 19.77 -6.12 0.10
C LEU A 331 18.70 -5.12 -0.39
N PHE A 332 19.02 -4.33 -1.42
CA PHE A 332 18.12 -3.36 -2.00
C PHE A 332 16.91 -4.05 -2.63
N HIS A 333 17.13 -5.11 -3.39
CA HIS A 333 16.05 -5.90 -3.99
C HIS A 333 15.07 -6.41 -2.93
N VAL A 334 15.60 -7.12 -1.92
CA VAL A 334 14.76 -7.69 -0.86
C VAL A 334 14.05 -6.60 -0.07
N SER A 335 14.74 -5.51 0.28
CA SER A 335 14.11 -4.41 1.02
C SER A 335 13.03 -3.72 0.20
N SER A 336 13.25 -3.47 -1.10
CA SER A 336 12.30 -2.82 -1.99
C SER A 336 11.03 -3.65 -2.19
N ILE A 337 11.19 -4.94 -2.49
CA ILE A 337 10.06 -5.82 -2.80
C ILE A 337 9.31 -6.24 -1.53
N MET A 338 10.02 -6.66 -0.48
CA MET A 338 9.38 -7.15 0.74
C MET A 338 8.72 -6.04 1.55
N SER A 339 9.24 -4.80 1.48
CA SER A 339 8.57 -3.63 2.05
C SER A 339 7.37 -3.16 1.22
N SER A 340 7.14 -3.75 0.05
CA SER A 340 6.21 -3.25 -0.97
C SER A 340 6.46 -1.82 -1.43
N THR A 341 7.69 -1.31 -1.32
CA THR A 341 8.04 0.03 -1.79
C THR A 341 8.18 0.07 -3.32
N GLY A 342 8.86 -0.91 -3.92
CA GLY A 342 8.98 -1.01 -5.36
C GLY A 342 9.99 -0.03 -6.00
N PHE A 343 10.88 0.60 -5.25
CA PHE A 343 11.97 1.39 -5.82
C PHE A 343 12.94 0.52 -6.63
N ALA A 344 13.49 1.11 -7.71
CA ALA A 344 14.54 0.51 -8.52
C ALA A 344 15.89 1.21 -8.26
N ALA A 345 16.96 0.42 -8.06
CA ALA A 345 18.34 0.89 -8.00
C ALA A 345 19.03 0.78 -9.36
N GLN A 346 20.28 1.19 -9.45
CA GLN A 346 21.10 0.95 -10.62
C GLN A 346 21.20 -0.57 -10.87
N LYS A 347 21.05 -0.99 -12.14
CA LYS A 347 21.02 -2.42 -12.54
C LYS A 347 19.84 -3.23 -11.95
N PHE A 348 18.84 -2.59 -11.38
CA PHE A 348 17.69 -3.23 -10.76
C PHE A 348 16.62 -3.59 -11.81
N ASP A 349 16.89 -4.63 -12.59
CA ASP A 349 15.90 -5.20 -13.47
C ASP A 349 15.87 -6.72 -13.31
N TYR A 350 15.16 -7.18 -12.30
CA TYR A 350 15.04 -8.61 -11.98
C TYR A 350 14.29 -9.40 -13.07
N VAL A 351 13.63 -8.74 -14.00
CA VAL A 351 13.03 -9.41 -15.16
C VAL A 351 14.15 -9.85 -16.11
N SER A 352 15.13 -9.00 -16.33
CA SER A 352 16.31 -9.28 -17.17
C SER A 352 17.38 -10.12 -16.47
N TRP A 353 17.30 -10.33 -15.13
CA TRP A 353 18.25 -11.22 -14.43
C TRP A 353 18.04 -12.69 -14.72
N GLY A 354 16.89 -13.06 -15.32
CA GLY A 354 16.56 -14.42 -15.72
C GLY A 354 15.50 -15.08 -14.83
N SER A 355 14.96 -16.19 -15.32
CA SER A 355 13.79 -16.87 -14.73
C SER A 355 14.02 -17.37 -13.29
N ALA A 356 15.26 -17.68 -12.90
CA ALA A 356 15.60 -18.12 -11.55
C ALA A 356 15.29 -17.07 -10.47
N PHE A 357 15.28 -15.78 -10.82
CA PHE A 357 15.00 -14.69 -9.89
C PHE A 357 13.49 -14.42 -9.72
N TRP A 358 12.64 -14.82 -10.66
CA TRP A 358 11.22 -14.49 -10.64
C TRP A 358 10.45 -15.15 -9.50
N GLY A 359 10.62 -16.46 -9.34
CA GLY A 359 9.93 -17.22 -8.29
C GLY A 359 10.17 -16.67 -6.88
N PRO A 360 11.43 -16.50 -6.46
CA PRO A 360 11.76 -15.87 -5.19
C PRO A 360 11.21 -14.42 -5.07
N THR A 361 11.34 -13.60 -6.12
CA THR A 361 10.81 -12.22 -6.12
C THR A 361 9.30 -12.18 -5.92
N LEU A 362 8.53 -12.96 -6.69
CA LEU A 362 7.07 -13.03 -6.55
C LEU A 362 6.66 -13.59 -5.18
N THR A 363 7.45 -14.51 -4.62
CA THR A 363 7.20 -15.06 -3.28
C THR A 363 7.33 -14.00 -2.19
N ILE A 364 8.45 -13.26 -2.15
CA ILE A 364 8.64 -12.19 -1.15
C ILE A 364 7.67 -11.02 -1.36
N MET A 365 7.28 -10.74 -2.61
CA MET A 365 6.25 -9.77 -2.96
C MET A 365 4.88 -10.15 -2.39
N ALA A 366 4.49 -11.42 -2.48
CA ALA A 366 3.24 -11.92 -1.92
C ALA A 366 3.27 -11.94 -0.38
N ILE A 367 4.40 -12.29 0.24
CA ILE A 367 4.56 -12.30 1.71
C ILE A 367 4.37 -10.89 2.28
N GLY A 368 5.05 -9.90 1.71
CA GLY A 368 5.03 -8.51 2.17
C GLY A 368 5.71 -8.33 3.53
N ALA A 369 5.28 -7.31 4.30
CA ALA A 369 5.90 -6.92 5.56
C ALA A 369 5.02 -7.20 6.80
N CYS A 370 5.35 -6.57 7.96
CA CYS A 370 4.62 -6.77 9.21
C CYS A 370 3.20 -6.18 9.15
N ALA A 371 2.27 -6.79 9.89
CA ALA A 371 0.95 -6.25 10.10
C ALA A 371 1.03 -4.90 10.86
N GLY A 372 0.21 -3.92 10.45
CA GLY A 372 0.28 -2.57 11.03
C GLY A 372 1.48 -1.74 10.59
N SER A 373 2.16 -2.13 9.49
CA SER A 373 3.09 -1.31 8.71
C SER A 373 2.38 -0.63 7.55
N THR A 374 3.08 0.27 6.84
CA THR A 374 2.58 0.92 5.63
C THR A 374 2.56 -0.01 4.40
N ALA A 375 3.28 -1.11 4.44
CA ALA A 375 3.43 -2.07 3.33
C ALA A 375 2.16 -2.85 3.00
N GLY A 376 2.10 -3.46 1.82
CA GLY A 376 1.03 -4.35 1.33
C GLY A 376 1.30 -5.85 1.56
N GLY A 377 0.74 -6.72 0.72
CA GLY A 377 0.91 -8.18 0.73
C GLY A 377 0.06 -8.91 1.78
N ILE A 378 0.30 -10.23 1.89
CA ILE A 378 -0.42 -11.12 2.84
C ILE A 378 -0.13 -10.74 4.30
N LYS A 379 1.04 -10.22 4.60
CA LYS A 379 1.63 -9.89 5.90
C LYS A 379 2.30 -11.08 6.59
N VAL A 380 3.49 -10.81 7.14
CA VAL A 380 4.32 -11.81 7.82
C VAL A 380 3.59 -12.50 8.97
N LEU A 381 2.76 -11.76 9.72
CA LEU A 381 1.97 -12.36 10.82
C LEU A 381 1.03 -13.47 10.34
N ARG A 382 0.38 -13.28 9.17
CA ARG A 382 -0.52 -14.30 8.61
C ARG A 382 0.27 -15.51 8.11
N ILE A 383 1.42 -15.30 7.50
CA ILE A 383 2.33 -16.38 7.10
C ILE A 383 2.80 -17.17 8.33
N LEU A 384 3.22 -16.47 9.40
CA LEU A 384 3.65 -17.10 10.64
C LEU A 384 2.54 -17.98 11.27
N ILE A 385 1.31 -17.47 11.34
CA ILE A 385 0.17 -18.23 11.86
C ILE A 385 -0.12 -19.45 10.96
N SER A 386 -0.12 -19.26 9.63
CA SER A 386 -0.39 -20.34 8.67
C SER A 386 0.65 -21.44 8.77
N MET A 387 1.93 -21.08 8.87
CA MET A 387 3.02 -22.07 9.03
C MET A 387 2.93 -22.82 10.36
N LYS A 388 2.64 -22.11 11.48
CA LYS A 388 2.42 -22.77 12.77
C LYS A 388 1.19 -23.67 12.76
N THR A 389 0.13 -23.28 12.07
CA THR A 389 -1.06 -24.13 11.90
C THR A 389 -0.74 -25.38 11.10
N LEU A 390 -0.06 -25.23 9.95
CA LEU A 390 0.38 -26.36 9.13
C LEU A 390 1.23 -27.35 9.95
N PHE A 391 2.17 -26.83 10.73
CA PHE A 391 3.02 -27.69 11.56
C PHE A 391 2.21 -28.41 12.65
N ASN A 392 1.27 -27.73 13.30
CA ASN A 392 0.38 -28.36 14.28
C ASN A 392 -0.49 -29.46 13.63
N GLU A 393 -1.02 -29.25 12.42
CA GLU A 393 -1.80 -30.26 11.70
C GLU A 393 -0.96 -31.52 11.38
N LEU A 394 0.30 -31.33 10.96
CA LEU A 394 1.20 -32.47 10.74
C LEU A 394 1.47 -33.24 12.05
N VAL A 395 1.63 -32.57 13.18
CA VAL A 395 1.80 -33.20 14.49
C VAL A 395 0.52 -33.92 14.91
N LEU A 396 -0.66 -33.34 14.68
CA LEU A 396 -1.96 -33.97 14.98
C LEU A 396 -2.20 -35.26 14.18
N GLN A 397 -1.73 -35.34 12.93
CA GLN A 397 -1.80 -36.56 12.15
C GLN A 397 -0.97 -37.69 12.77
N LEU A 398 0.16 -37.37 13.40
CA LEU A 398 1.01 -38.36 14.10
C LEU A 398 0.48 -38.64 15.52
N HIS A 399 -0.10 -37.62 16.18
CA HIS A 399 -0.59 -37.68 17.55
C HIS A 399 -2.02 -37.17 17.67
N PRO A 400 -3.05 -37.93 17.26
CA PRO A 400 -4.44 -37.43 17.15
C PRO A 400 -5.08 -36.97 18.46
N ARG A 401 -4.49 -37.34 19.61
CA ARG A 401 -4.99 -36.94 20.95
C ARG A 401 -4.28 -35.69 21.51
N ALA A 402 -3.30 -35.15 20.79
CA ALA A 402 -2.59 -33.96 21.24
C ALA A 402 -3.50 -32.71 21.20
N VAL A 403 -3.45 -31.89 22.22
CA VAL A 403 -4.14 -30.59 22.25
C VAL A 403 -3.10 -29.51 21.95
N LEU A 404 -3.11 -29.03 20.70
CA LEU A 404 -2.16 -28.03 20.23
C LEU A 404 -2.87 -26.71 19.99
N SER A 405 -2.28 -25.62 20.43
CA SER A 405 -2.75 -24.26 20.14
C SER A 405 -1.68 -23.47 19.43
N VAL A 406 -2.07 -22.71 18.39
CA VAL A 406 -1.19 -21.76 17.74
C VAL A 406 -0.91 -20.61 18.71
N ARG A 407 0.37 -20.30 18.98
CA ARG A 407 0.78 -19.20 19.86
C ARG A 407 1.64 -18.20 19.13
N VAL A 408 1.38 -16.91 19.40
CA VAL A 408 2.18 -15.80 18.88
C VAL A 408 2.51 -14.88 20.06
N ASN A 409 3.77 -14.51 20.22
CA ASN A 409 4.28 -13.76 21.37
C ASN A 409 3.90 -14.38 22.74
N GLY A 410 3.85 -15.72 22.81
CA GLY A 410 3.46 -16.45 24.01
C GLY A 410 1.95 -16.55 24.26
N HIS A 411 1.11 -15.85 23.52
CA HIS A 411 -0.36 -15.87 23.65
C HIS A 411 -1.01 -16.82 22.66
N ALA A 412 -2.00 -17.59 23.10
CA ALA A 412 -2.78 -18.46 22.24
C ALA A 412 -3.65 -17.62 21.26
N VAL A 413 -3.61 -17.97 19.99
CA VAL A 413 -4.46 -17.39 18.95
C VAL A 413 -5.77 -18.18 18.91
N SER A 414 -6.92 -17.50 18.95
CA SER A 414 -8.22 -18.17 18.87
C SER A 414 -8.41 -18.87 17.53
N GLU A 415 -9.10 -20.01 17.53
CA GLU A 415 -9.41 -20.77 16.29
C GLU A 415 -10.12 -19.94 15.21
N GLU A 416 -10.99 -19.00 15.65
CA GLU A 416 -11.64 -18.08 14.73
C GLU A 416 -10.62 -17.20 13.97
N LYS A 417 -9.60 -16.68 14.67
CA LYS A 417 -8.53 -15.88 14.04
C LYS A 417 -7.68 -16.73 13.12
N VAL A 418 -7.35 -17.96 13.51
CA VAL A 418 -6.61 -18.91 12.66
C VAL A 418 -7.40 -19.18 11.38
N ARG A 419 -8.69 -19.54 11.49
CA ARG A 419 -9.55 -19.79 10.34
C ARG A 419 -9.66 -18.57 9.42
N ARG A 420 -9.84 -17.37 9.97
CA ARG A 420 -9.88 -16.11 9.18
C ARG A 420 -8.56 -15.87 8.45
N THR A 421 -7.43 -16.19 9.08
CA THR A 421 -6.10 -16.04 8.46
C THR A 421 -5.94 -16.99 7.28
N LEU A 422 -6.26 -18.26 7.45
CA LEU A 422 -6.18 -19.25 6.36
C LEU A 422 -7.14 -18.91 5.20
N THR A 423 -8.37 -18.47 5.53
CA THR A 423 -9.32 -18.00 4.52
C THR A 423 -8.77 -16.79 3.75
N PHE A 424 -8.10 -15.85 4.44
CA PHE A 424 -7.48 -14.70 3.78
C PHE A 424 -6.41 -15.13 2.78
N VAL A 425 -5.50 -16.02 3.19
CA VAL A 425 -4.44 -16.53 2.30
C VAL A 425 -5.02 -17.25 1.10
N PHE A 426 -6.05 -18.09 1.31
CA PHE A 426 -6.74 -18.77 0.22
C PHE A 426 -7.38 -17.78 -0.77
N VAL A 427 -8.12 -16.79 -0.27
CA VAL A 427 -8.78 -15.77 -1.12
C VAL A 427 -7.74 -14.91 -1.85
N TYR A 428 -6.62 -14.58 -1.20
CA TYR A 428 -5.51 -13.87 -1.85
C TYR A 428 -4.99 -14.64 -3.07
N LEU A 429 -4.69 -15.92 -2.92
CA LEU A 429 -4.21 -16.77 -4.02
C LEU A 429 -5.27 -16.93 -5.12
N LEU A 430 -6.54 -17.05 -4.74
CA LEU A 430 -7.64 -17.09 -5.69
C LEU A 430 -7.74 -15.80 -6.51
N LEU A 431 -7.63 -14.65 -5.87
CA LEU A 431 -7.64 -13.35 -6.56
C LEU A 431 -6.45 -13.22 -7.50
N VAL A 432 -5.24 -13.65 -7.10
CA VAL A 432 -4.08 -13.67 -8.00
C VAL A 432 -4.38 -14.52 -9.25
N ALA A 433 -4.92 -15.72 -9.07
CA ALA A 433 -5.25 -16.61 -10.19
C ALA A 433 -6.34 -16.00 -11.09
N LEU A 434 -7.38 -15.42 -10.53
CA LEU A 434 -8.45 -14.73 -11.29
C LEU A 434 -7.91 -13.51 -12.05
N GLY A 435 -7.05 -12.71 -11.43
CA GLY A 435 -6.43 -11.55 -12.09
C GLY A 435 -5.54 -11.98 -13.25
N ALA A 436 -4.71 -13.01 -13.04
CA ALA A 436 -3.87 -13.55 -14.09
C ALA A 436 -4.71 -14.09 -15.26
N ALA A 437 -5.80 -14.80 -14.99
CA ALA A 437 -6.72 -15.27 -16.02
C ALA A 437 -7.36 -14.10 -16.79
N CYS A 438 -7.80 -13.05 -16.09
CA CYS A 438 -8.37 -11.86 -16.75
C CYS A 438 -7.35 -11.15 -17.65
N HIS A 439 -6.09 -10.99 -17.20
CA HIS A 439 -5.03 -10.41 -18.03
C HIS A 439 -4.68 -11.31 -19.22
N GLY A 440 -4.70 -12.63 -19.05
CA GLY A 440 -4.53 -13.59 -20.16
C GLY A 440 -5.63 -13.48 -21.21
N LEU A 441 -6.90 -13.29 -20.79
CA LEU A 441 -8.01 -13.02 -21.70
C LEU A 441 -7.86 -11.70 -22.46
N MET A 442 -7.08 -10.75 -21.94
CA MET A 442 -6.75 -9.48 -22.59
C MET A 442 -5.52 -9.59 -23.52
N GLY A 443 -4.92 -10.80 -23.65
CA GLY A 443 -3.81 -11.07 -24.56
C GLY A 443 -2.43 -10.79 -23.97
N ALA A 444 -2.29 -10.62 -22.65
CA ALA A 444 -1.01 -10.48 -22.00
C ALA A 444 -0.28 -11.85 -21.91
N ASP A 445 1.05 -11.83 -21.93
CA ASP A 445 1.90 -13.00 -21.70
C ASP A 445 1.83 -13.46 -20.23
N VAL A 446 2.16 -14.72 -19.98
CA VAL A 446 1.99 -15.37 -18.67
C VAL A 446 2.72 -14.60 -17.56
N ASP A 447 3.93 -14.13 -17.85
CA ASP A 447 4.77 -13.40 -16.89
C ASP A 447 4.13 -12.07 -16.50
N THR A 448 3.59 -11.33 -17.46
CA THR A 448 2.83 -10.10 -17.24
C THR A 448 1.53 -10.39 -16.49
N CYS A 449 0.80 -11.47 -16.82
CA CYS A 449 -0.45 -11.84 -16.15
C CYS A 449 -0.25 -12.06 -14.65
N VAL A 450 0.73 -12.88 -14.29
CA VAL A 450 1.01 -13.20 -12.89
C VAL A 450 1.63 -11.99 -12.18
N GLY A 451 2.61 -11.34 -12.81
CA GLY A 451 3.28 -10.17 -12.26
C GLY A 451 2.34 -9.02 -11.97
N ALA A 452 1.48 -8.64 -12.95
CA ALA A 452 0.51 -7.57 -12.78
C ALA A 452 -0.50 -7.86 -11.66
N SER A 453 -0.94 -9.13 -11.54
CA SER A 453 -1.90 -9.53 -10.51
C SER A 453 -1.29 -9.48 -9.10
N ILE A 454 -0.06 -10.02 -8.93
CA ILE A 454 0.60 -10.04 -7.61
C ILE A 454 1.04 -8.63 -7.22
N CYS A 455 1.69 -7.86 -8.11
CA CYS A 455 2.22 -6.56 -7.75
C CYS A 455 1.11 -5.57 -7.37
N THR A 456 -0.02 -5.58 -8.07
CA THR A 456 -1.14 -4.68 -7.75
C THR A 456 -1.90 -5.12 -6.50
N LEU A 457 -2.11 -6.43 -6.30
CA LEU A 457 -2.77 -6.94 -5.09
C LEU A 457 -1.88 -6.81 -3.84
N SER A 458 -0.54 -6.87 -4.00
CA SER A 458 0.43 -6.64 -2.91
C SER A 458 0.81 -5.18 -2.72
N ASN A 459 0.35 -4.26 -3.58
CA ASN A 459 0.71 -2.84 -3.60
C ASN A 459 2.24 -2.62 -3.65
N VAL A 460 2.95 -3.25 -4.60
CA VAL A 460 4.43 -3.20 -4.72
C VAL A 460 4.90 -2.29 -5.85
N GLY A 461 4.09 -2.07 -6.87
CA GLY A 461 4.43 -1.30 -8.07
C GLY A 461 4.96 -2.16 -9.20
N PRO A 462 6.26 -2.41 -9.32
CA PRO A 462 6.78 -3.22 -10.41
C PRO A 462 6.40 -4.69 -10.29
N GLY A 463 6.00 -5.30 -11.40
CA GLY A 463 5.70 -6.74 -11.54
C GLY A 463 6.76 -7.46 -12.36
N THR A 464 6.33 -8.47 -13.14
CA THR A 464 7.16 -9.20 -14.11
C THR A 464 6.64 -9.00 -15.53
N GLY A 465 7.40 -9.41 -16.52
CA GLY A 465 7.06 -9.22 -17.94
C GLY A 465 7.04 -7.74 -18.32
N THR A 466 6.03 -7.31 -19.06
CA THR A 466 5.89 -5.94 -19.57
C THR A 466 5.59 -4.88 -18.49
N VAL A 467 5.36 -5.31 -17.25
CA VAL A 467 5.15 -4.43 -16.08
C VAL A 467 6.30 -4.51 -15.08
N GLY A 468 7.48 -4.94 -15.55
CA GLY A 468 8.70 -5.03 -14.76
C GLY A 468 9.26 -3.65 -14.32
N PRO A 469 10.35 -3.65 -13.53
CA PRO A 469 10.93 -2.42 -12.96
C PRO A 469 11.52 -1.47 -14.01
N ALA A 470 11.96 -1.97 -15.15
CA ALA A 470 12.42 -1.16 -16.28
C ALA A 470 11.29 -0.75 -17.25
N CYS A 471 10.05 -1.18 -17.00
CA CYS A 471 8.88 -0.94 -17.80
C CYS A 471 7.87 -0.04 -17.08
N ASN A 472 6.77 0.28 -17.77
CA ASN A 472 5.64 1.01 -17.21
C ASN A 472 4.31 0.41 -17.67
N PHE A 473 3.22 0.88 -17.05
CA PHE A 473 1.87 0.36 -17.32
C PHE A 473 1.15 1.07 -18.48
N ALA A 474 1.84 1.91 -19.25
CA ALA A 474 1.22 2.68 -20.34
C ALA A 474 0.65 1.77 -21.43
N SER A 475 1.35 0.69 -21.78
CA SER A 475 0.97 -0.27 -22.82
C SER A 475 -0.22 -1.17 -22.46
N ILE A 476 -0.59 -1.24 -21.18
CA ILE A 476 -1.71 -2.09 -20.71
C ILE A 476 -3.05 -1.53 -21.20
N LEU A 477 -3.92 -2.43 -21.65
CA LEU A 477 -5.27 -2.08 -22.10
C LEU A 477 -6.07 -1.32 -21.01
N PRO A 478 -6.98 -0.42 -21.40
CA PRO A 478 -7.83 0.31 -20.45
C PRO A 478 -8.57 -0.59 -19.46
N ALA A 479 -9.11 -1.72 -19.90
CA ALA A 479 -9.77 -2.70 -19.03
C ALA A 479 -8.81 -3.30 -17.99
N GLY A 480 -7.56 -3.58 -18.37
CA GLY A 480 -6.50 -4.03 -17.48
C GLY A 480 -6.15 -2.97 -16.41
N LYS A 481 -6.08 -1.68 -16.79
CA LYS A 481 -5.82 -0.58 -15.86
C LYS A 481 -6.94 -0.46 -14.81
N TRP A 482 -8.22 -0.62 -15.18
CA TRP A 482 -9.34 -0.63 -14.26
C TRP A 482 -9.29 -1.84 -13.32
N LEU A 483 -8.99 -3.04 -13.84
CA LEU A 483 -8.83 -4.24 -13.03
C LEU A 483 -7.70 -4.09 -12.00
N MET A 484 -6.54 -3.60 -12.44
CA MET A 484 -5.40 -3.36 -11.56
C MET A 484 -5.69 -2.28 -10.50
N SER A 485 -6.37 -1.19 -10.87
CA SER A 485 -6.81 -0.17 -9.90
C SER A 485 -7.74 -0.77 -8.83
N PHE A 486 -8.62 -1.68 -9.23
CA PHE A 486 -9.46 -2.42 -8.29
C PHE A 486 -8.62 -3.33 -7.38
N TYR A 487 -7.60 -4.02 -7.92
CA TYR A 487 -6.71 -4.88 -7.14
C TYR A 487 -5.85 -4.08 -6.14
N MET A 488 -5.36 -2.91 -6.54
CA MET A 488 -4.65 -1.99 -5.62
C MET A 488 -5.54 -1.59 -4.43
N LEU A 489 -6.81 -1.28 -4.68
CA LEU A 489 -7.79 -0.96 -3.65
C LEU A 489 -8.07 -2.16 -2.73
N VAL A 490 -8.27 -3.35 -3.31
CA VAL A 490 -8.52 -4.59 -2.57
C VAL A 490 -7.34 -4.98 -1.70
N GLY A 491 -6.11 -4.88 -2.23
CA GLY A 491 -4.88 -5.13 -1.49
C GLY A 491 -4.71 -4.18 -0.31
N ARG A 492 -4.88 -2.88 -0.56
CA ARG A 492 -4.71 -1.83 0.46
C ARG A 492 -5.69 -1.93 1.61
N LEU A 493 -6.95 -2.24 1.31
CA LEU A 493 -8.03 -2.35 2.31
C LEU A 493 -8.18 -3.77 2.87
N GLU A 494 -7.21 -4.64 2.65
CA GLU A 494 -7.18 -6.01 3.15
C GLU A 494 -8.39 -6.85 2.74
N ILE A 495 -8.55 -7.07 1.47
CA ILE A 495 -9.46 -7.97 0.77
C ILE A 495 -10.90 -8.01 1.33
N PHE A 496 -11.10 -8.42 2.59
CA PHE A 496 -12.43 -8.60 3.17
C PHE A 496 -13.22 -7.30 3.26
N THR A 497 -12.55 -6.17 3.54
CA THR A 497 -13.21 -4.85 3.64
C THR A 497 -13.94 -4.50 2.34
N VAL A 498 -13.33 -4.81 1.20
CA VAL A 498 -13.91 -4.55 -0.12
C VAL A 498 -14.88 -5.66 -0.52
N LEU A 499 -14.52 -6.95 -0.29
CA LEU A 499 -15.38 -8.07 -0.69
C LEU A 499 -16.71 -8.11 0.04
N PHE A 500 -16.78 -7.65 1.30
CA PHE A 500 -18.06 -7.56 2.01
C PHE A 500 -19.09 -6.70 1.28
N LEU A 501 -18.67 -5.69 0.54
CA LEU A 501 -19.56 -4.83 -0.23
C LEU A 501 -20.26 -5.57 -1.37
N PHE A 502 -19.67 -6.67 -1.87
CA PHE A 502 -20.25 -7.50 -2.93
C PHE A 502 -21.22 -8.57 -2.40
N MET A 503 -21.33 -8.76 -1.07
CA MET A 503 -22.22 -9.75 -0.48
C MET A 503 -23.67 -9.24 -0.41
N PRO A 504 -24.67 -9.95 -0.97
CA PRO A 504 -26.05 -9.51 -0.92
C PRO A 504 -26.60 -9.37 0.51
N HIS A 505 -26.09 -10.17 1.45
CA HIS A 505 -26.48 -10.15 2.86
C HIS A 505 -26.12 -8.82 3.54
N TYR A 506 -24.99 -8.23 3.18
CA TYR A 506 -24.54 -6.91 3.64
C TYR A 506 -25.60 -5.81 3.40
N TRP A 507 -26.32 -5.87 2.27
CA TRP A 507 -27.34 -4.88 1.89
C TRP A 507 -28.73 -5.20 2.46
N LYS A 508 -29.01 -6.46 2.86
CA LYS A 508 -30.30 -6.89 3.43
C LYS A 508 -30.46 -6.51 4.90
N GLU A 509 -29.42 -6.59 5.71
CA GLU A 509 -29.44 -6.21 7.14
C GLU A 509 -29.63 -4.70 7.38
N ARG A 510 -29.67 -3.91 6.33
CA ARG A 510 -29.80 -2.45 6.36
C ARG A 510 -31.19 -1.91 6.01
N ARG A 511 -32.11 -2.80 5.62
CA ARG A 511 -33.51 -2.47 5.45
C ARG A 511 -34.28 -2.74 6.74
#